data_d9dd9c819d2515ae0830eddc074e02ac
#
_entry.id   d9dd9c819d2515ae0830eddc074e02ac
#
_cell.length_a   1.000
_cell.length_b   1.000
_cell.length_c   1.000
_cell.angle_alpha   90.00
_cell.angle_beta   90.00
_cell.angle_gamma   90.00
#
_symmetry.space_group_name_H-M   'P 1'
#
loop_
_entity.id
_entity.type
_entity.pdbx_description
1 polymer ?
#
loop_
_entity_poly.entity_id
_entity_poly.type
_entity_poly.pdbx_seq_one_letter_code
_entity_poly.pdbx_strand_id
1 'polypeptide(L)'
;MVVEKPIKTEEAIERATPIDIEIGPEQDPNVQLMDDGSAVIGGVPEEPQMAFGSNLAEFMSEDDLMNIASELIGKYDEDKTSRKDWEETYTKGLDLLGFKYEERSQPFQGASGVTHPVLAEAVTQFQAQAYRELLPAGGPVRSQIVGKEDTLKQQQAERVQEFMNYQIMHVMEEYDPELDQMLFHLPLAGSAFKKVYFDTNIGRAVSKFVPADDLVVPYNATDLQSSERVTHVIRRSENEIKKM
;
A
#
# COMPACT_ATOMS: atom_id res chain seq x y z
N MET A 1 13.01 -31.64 17.73
CA MET A 1 11.99 -32.54 18.29
C MET A 1 11.36 -31.75 19.45
N VAL A 2 10.32 -30.95 19.15
CA VAL A 2 9.58 -30.17 20.15
C VAL A 2 8.34 -30.95 20.48
N VAL A 3 8.24 -31.39 21.72
CA VAL A 3 7.10 -32.12 22.24
C VAL A 3 6.08 -31.10 22.71
N GLU A 4 5.02 -30.89 21.94
CA GLU A 4 3.84 -30.16 22.38
C GLU A 4 3.09 -30.99 23.42
N LYS A 5 2.96 -30.43 24.62
CA LYS A 5 2.06 -30.99 25.65
C LYS A 5 0.62 -30.59 25.33
N PRO A 6 -0.34 -31.51 25.31
CA PRO A 6 -1.75 -31.16 25.15
C PRO A 6 -2.22 -30.35 26.36
N ILE A 7 -2.82 -29.18 26.12
CA ILE A 7 -3.50 -28.38 27.12
C ILE A 7 -4.81 -29.12 27.46
N LYS A 8 -4.89 -29.67 28.68
CA LYS A 8 -6.14 -30.23 29.21
C LYS A 8 -7.08 -29.07 29.57
N THR A 9 -8.04 -28.84 28.72
CA THR A 9 -9.05 -27.78 28.86
C THR A 9 -10.10 -28.06 29.94
N GLU A 10 -10.23 -29.29 30.43
CA GLU A 10 -11.23 -29.65 31.42
C GLU A 10 -10.82 -29.32 32.88
N GLU A 11 -9.54 -29.35 33.23
CA GLU A 11 -9.07 -29.02 34.59
C GLU A 11 -9.03 -27.49 34.88
N ALA A 12 -9.13 -26.66 33.87
CA ALA A 12 -9.13 -25.20 34.05
C ALA A 12 -10.51 -24.65 34.42
N ILE A 13 -11.58 -25.37 34.11
CA ILE A 13 -12.98 -24.95 34.39
C ILE A 13 -13.41 -25.23 35.83
N GLU A 14 -12.84 -26.22 36.50
CA GLU A 14 -13.20 -26.55 37.88
C GLU A 14 -12.58 -25.65 38.96
N ARG A 15 -11.66 -24.74 38.60
CA ARG A 15 -11.00 -23.83 39.55
C ARG A 15 -11.41 -22.35 39.43
N ALA A 16 -12.37 -22.06 38.61
CA ALA A 16 -12.96 -20.73 38.59
C ALA A 16 -13.93 -20.64 39.78
N THR A 17 -13.50 -20.05 40.90
CA THR A 17 -14.41 -19.58 41.93
C THR A 17 -15.45 -18.68 41.26
N PRO A 18 -16.76 -18.89 41.54
CA PRO A 18 -17.76 -17.97 41.02
C PRO A 18 -17.41 -16.57 41.49
N ILE A 19 -17.21 -15.65 40.53
CA ILE A 19 -17.09 -14.22 40.83
C ILE A 19 -18.51 -13.81 41.20
N ASP A 20 -18.76 -13.60 42.50
CA ASP A 20 -19.98 -12.94 42.98
C ASP A 20 -19.92 -11.51 42.47
N ILE A 21 -20.59 -11.25 41.34
CA ILE A 21 -20.83 -9.89 40.86
C ILE A 21 -22.01 -9.38 41.70
N GLU A 22 -21.72 -8.65 42.77
CA GLU A 22 -22.71 -7.79 43.38
C GLU A 22 -23.14 -6.78 42.36
N ILE A 23 -24.27 -7.01 41.71
CA ILE A 23 -24.95 -5.98 40.88
C ILE A 23 -25.54 -5.00 41.86
N GLY A 24 -24.78 -3.95 42.17
CA GLY A 24 -25.36 -2.76 42.81
C GLY A 24 -26.51 -2.21 41.95
N PRO A 25 -27.45 -1.49 42.52
CA PRO A 25 -28.58 -0.93 41.75
C PRO A 25 -28.00 -0.17 40.55
N GLU A 26 -28.51 -0.51 39.35
CA GLU A 26 -28.13 0.18 38.11
C GLU A 26 -28.29 1.69 38.34
N GLN A 27 -27.17 2.39 38.53
CA GLN A 27 -27.18 3.85 38.50
C GLN A 27 -27.37 4.25 37.05
N ASP A 28 -28.45 4.93 36.78
CA ASP A 28 -28.71 5.56 35.50
C ASP A 28 -27.50 6.46 35.16
N PRO A 29 -26.79 6.23 34.03
CA PRO A 29 -25.58 6.97 33.69
C PRO A 29 -25.82 8.49 33.56
N ASN A 30 -27.08 8.92 33.52
CA ASN A 30 -27.46 10.31 33.45
C ASN A 30 -27.68 10.97 34.83
N VAL A 31 -27.51 10.25 35.95
CA VAL A 31 -27.76 10.79 37.31
C VAL A 31 -26.44 10.76 38.09
N GLN A 32 -25.85 11.92 38.33
CA GLN A 32 -24.75 12.09 39.28
C GLN A 32 -25.28 12.49 40.65
N LEU A 33 -25.09 11.63 41.65
CA LEU A 33 -25.37 11.93 43.06
C LEU A 33 -24.19 12.75 43.62
N MET A 34 -24.47 13.94 44.13
CA MET A 34 -23.50 14.76 44.83
C MET A 34 -23.47 14.36 46.32
N ASP A 35 -22.34 14.63 46.99
CA ASP A 35 -22.10 14.31 48.41
C ASP A 35 -23.10 14.97 49.38
N ASP A 36 -23.86 15.99 48.94
CA ASP A 36 -24.92 16.66 49.68
C ASP A 36 -26.32 16.01 49.54
N GLY A 37 -26.39 14.87 48.84
CA GLY A 37 -27.61 14.14 48.59
C GLY A 37 -28.48 14.70 47.46
N SER A 38 -28.02 15.70 46.74
CA SER A 38 -28.68 16.18 45.51
C SER A 38 -28.27 15.34 44.29
N ALA A 39 -29.21 15.13 43.37
CA ALA A 39 -28.95 14.44 42.12
C ALA A 39 -28.97 15.47 40.98
N VAL A 40 -27.89 15.55 40.20
CA VAL A 40 -27.87 16.34 38.98
C VAL A 40 -28.26 15.42 37.83
N ILE A 41 -29.45 15.66 37.29
CA ILE A 41 -29.93 15.05 36.05
C ILE A 41 -29.45 15.95 34.91
N GLY A 42 -28.29 15.71 34.42
CA GLY A 42 -27.75 16.41 33.28
C GLY A 42 -26.89 15.39 32.54
N GLY A 43 -27.27 15.11 31.32
CA GLY A 43 -26.42 14.24 30.49
C GLY A 43 -25.01 14.80 30.50
N VAL A 44 -24.05 13.96 30.90
CA VAL A 44 -22.65 14.16 30.52
C VAL A 44 -22.70 14.38 29.00
N PRO A 45 -22.14 15.49 28.48
CA PRO A 45 -22.06 15.63 27.02
C PRO A 45 -21.47 14.34 26.51
N GLU A 46 -22.25 13.54 25.79
CA GLU A 46 -21.68 12.37 25.09
C GLU A 46 -20.61 12.96 24.19
N GLU A 47 -19.34 12.73 24.55
CA GLU A 47 -18.28 12.95 23.61
C GLU A 47 -18.69 12.19 22.34
N PRO A 48 -18.70 12.83 21.17
CA PRO A 48 -19.18 12.21 19.96
C PRO A 48 -18.39 10.91 19.76
N GLN A 49 -19.05 9.76 19.97
CA GLN A 49 -18.44 8.46 19.78
C GLN A 49 -18.11 8.34 18.31
N MET A 50 -16.82 8.50 17.97
CA MET A 50 -16.36 8.36 16.60
C MET A 50 -16.59 6.92 16.15
N ALA A 51 -17.44 6.74 15.15
CA ALA A 51 -17.61 5.44 14.52
C ALA A 51 -16.28 5.00 13.87
N PHE A 52 -15.95 3.71 13.94
CA PHE A 52 -14.77 3.19 13.28
C PHE A 52 -14.82 3.53 11.78
N GLY A 53 -13.77 4.20 11.26
CA GLY A 53 -13.68 4.63 9.86
C GLY A 53 -14.33 5.99 9.56
N SER A 54 -14.81 6.74 10.58
CA SER A 54 -15.25 8.12 10.38
C SER A 54 -14.07 9.03 10.01
N ASN A 55 -14.38 10.11 9.28
CA ASN A 55 -13.39 11.11 8.92
C ASN A 55 -12.98 11.93 10.15
N LEU A 56 -11.78 11.72 10.66
CA LEU A 56 -11.27 12.43 11.85
C LEU A 56 -11.21 13.95 11.66
N ALA A 57 -11.04 14.43 10.44
CA ALA A 57 -10.95 15.85 10.13
C ALA A 57 -12.25 16.61 10.46
N GLU A 58 -13.41 15.93 10.46
CA GLU A 58 -14.70 16.54 10.83
C GLU A 58 -14.81 16.90 12.32
N PHE A 59 -13.97 16.27 13.16
CA PHE A 59 -13.96 16.44 14.61
C PHE A 59 -12.80 17.31 15.12
N MET A 60 -11.96 17.83 14.21
CA MET A 60 -10.79 18.63 14.54
C MET A 60 -11.03 20.11 14.26
N SER A 61 -10.37 20.98 15.02
CA SER A 61 -10.40 22.41 14.74
C SER A 61 -9.62 22.73 13.46
N GLU A 62 -9.95 23.85 12.78
CA GLU A 62 -9.20 24.30 11.60
C GLU A 62 -7.71 24.55 11.93
N ASP A 63 -7.41 25.07 13.10
CA ASP A 63 -6.04 25.33 13.54
C ASP A 63 -5.24 24.03 13.70
N ASP A 64 -5.84 22.99 14.28
CA ASP A 64 -5.22 21.68 14.42
C ASP A 64 -4.97 21.02 13.05
N LEU A 65 -5.94 21.13 12.14
CA LEU A 65 -5.80 20.62 10.78
C LEU A 65 -4.69 21.35 10.02
N MET A 66 -4.58 22.67 10.16
CA MET A 66 -3.49 23.44 9.56
C MET A 66 -2.12 23.07 10.14
N ASN A 67 -2.02 22.84 11.44
CA ASN A 67 -0.79 22.42 12.08
C ASN A 67 -0.34 21.03 11.59
N ILE A 68 -1.26 20.07 11.55
CA ILE A 68 -0.98 18.71 11.03
C ILE A 68 -0.60 18.77 9.55
N ALA A 69 -1.32 19.54 8.74
CA ALA A 69 -1.01 19.69 7.32
C ALA A 69 0.39 20.28 7.11
N SER A 70 0.75 21.31 7.88
CA SER A 70 2.08 21.93 7.82
C SER A 70 3.19 20.95 8.22
N GLU A 71 2.97 20.16 9.28
CA GLU A 71 3.92 19.12 9.70
C GLU A 71 4.09 18.04 8.62
N LEU A 72 2.99 17.55 8.04
CA LEU A 72 3.02 16.53 6.98
C LEU A 72 3.77 17.02 5.73
N ILE A 73 3.54 18.28 5.33
CA ILE A 73 4.26 18.88 4.20
C ILE A 73 5.75 19.00 4.52
N GLY A 74 6.10 19.48 5.73
CA GLY A 74 7.49 19.57 6.15
C GLY A 74 8.22 18.23 6.13
N LYS A 75 7.54 17.17 6.60
CA LYS A 75 8.07 15.80 6.57
C LYS A 75 8.21 15.24 5.15
N TYR A 76 7.27 15.54 4.28
CA TYR A 76 7.36 15.21 2.86
C TYR A 76 8.57 15.88 2.19
N ASP A 77 8.80 17.17 2.42
CA ASP A 77 9.92 17.92 1.85
C ASP A 77 11.28 17.41 2.38
N GLU A 78 11.34 17.00 3.66
CA GLU A 78 12.50 16.35 4.25
C GLU A 78 12.82 15.03 3.52
N ASP A 79 11.82 14.15 3.38
CA ASP A 79 11.96 12.86 2.72
C ASP A 79 12.36 13.02 1.24
N LYS A 80 11.75 13.98 0.53
CA LYS A 80 12.08 14.30 -0.84
C LYS A 80 13.52 14.83 -0.98
N THR A 81 13.95 15.68 -0.05
CA THR A 81 15.32 16.19 -0.05
C THR A 81 16.33 15.07 0.19
N SER A 82 16.01 14.10 1.06
CA SER A 82 16.90 12.99 1.39
C SER A 82 17.25 12.09 0.18
N ARG A 83 16.37 12.01 -0.84
CA ARG A 83 16.55 11.16 -2.03
C ARG A 83 17.04 11.93 -3.28
N LYS A 84 17.46 13.17 -3.15
CA LYS A 84 17.83 14.03 -4.27
C LYS A 84 18.89 13.44 -5.20
N ASP A 85 19.93 12.80 -4.66
CA ASP A 85 20.99 12.17 -5.44
C ASP A 85 20.45 11.02 -6.33
N TRP A 86 19.48 10.28 -5.83
CA TRP A 86 18.78 9.26 -6.60
C TRP A 86 17.94 9.90 -7.72
N GLU A 87 17.18 10.96 -7.42
CA GLU A 87 16.37 11.67 -8.43
C GLU A 87 17.22 12.25 -9.57
N GLU A 88 18.37 12.81 -9.26
CA GLU A 88 19.33 13.30 -10.28
C GLU A 88 19.85 12.17 -11.17
N THR A 89 20.18 11.02 -10.57
CA THR A 89 20.66 9.85 -11.32
C THR A 89 19.55 9.27 -12.20
N TYR A 90 18.34 9.16 -11.66
CA TYR A 90 17.16 8.69 -12.39
C TYR A 90 16.81 9.60 -13.58
N THR A 91 16.84 10.92 -13.38
CA THR A 91 16.60 11.91 -14.44
C THR A 91 17.62 11.79 -15.56
N LYS A 92 18.91 11.63 -15.23
CA LYS A 92 19.96 11.36 -16.24
C LYS A 92 19.69 10.07 -17.01
N GLY A 93 19.24 9.02 -16.32
CA GLY A 93 18.84 7.77 -16.95
C GLY A 93 17.70 7.96 -17.96
N LEU A 94 16.67 8.72 -17.60
CA LEU A 94 15.55 9.04 -18.50
C LEU A 94 15.98 9.88 -19.72
N ASP A 95 16.87 10.85 -19.55
CA ASP A 95 17.41 11.64 -20.66
C ASP A 95 18.20 10.79 -21.64
N LEU A 96 19.02 9.87 -21.13
CA LEU A 96 19.76 8.90 -21.98
C LEU A 96 18.82 7.94 -22.70
N LEU A 97 17.76 7.48 -22.04
CA LEU A 97 16.73 6.61 -22.62
C LEU A 97 15.95 7.34 -23.71
N GLY A 98 15.63 8.63 -23.49
CA GLY A 98 14.94 9.51 -24.45
C GLY A 98 15.82 9.99 -25.61
N PHE A 99 17.05 9.49 -25.75
CA PHE A 99 18.01 9.93 -26.77
C PHE A 99 18.35 11.42 -26.74
N LYS A 100 18.25 12.05 -25.57
CA LYS A 100 18.74 13.39 -25.38
C LYS A 100 20.25 13.33 -25.12
N TYR A 101 21.01 13.49 -26.19
CA TYR A 101 22.47 13.52 -26.11
C TYR A 101 22.96 14.94 -26.10
N GLU A 102 23.95 15.21 -25.25
CA GLU A 102 24.75 16.43 -25.39
C GLU A 102 25.61 16.34 -26.66
N GLU A 103 25.78 17.45 -27.40
CA GLU A 103 26.70 17.51 -28.53
C GLU A 103 28.11 17.14 -28.05
N ARG A 104 28.57 15.97 -28.45
CA ARG A 104 29.91 15.52 -28.11
C ARG A 104 30.91 16.20 -29.03
N SER A 105 31.89 16.85 -28.43
CA SER A 105 33.08 17.24 -29.18
C SER A 105 33.75 15.99 -29.74
N GLN A 106 34.09 15.98 -31.01
CA GLN A 106 34.87 14.91 -31.62
C GLN A 106 36.23 14.83 -30.91
N PRO A 107 36.61 13.72 -30.24
CA PRO A 107 37.86 13.63 -29.49
C PRO A 107 39.09 13.74 -30.39
N PHE A 108 38.95 13.43 -31.69
CA PHE A 108 39.95 13.64 -32.74
C PHE A 108 39.28 13.74 -34.09
N GLN A 109 40.00 14.27 -35.09
CA GLN A 109 39.49 14.45 -36.44
C GLN A 109 39.20 13.10 -37.10
N GLY A 110 37.94 12.87 -37.52
CA GLY A 110 37.44 11.58 -38.06
C GLY A 110 36.85 10.63 -37.04
N ALA A 111 36.75 11.04 -35.78
CA ALA A 111 36.04 10.24 -34.76
C ALA A 111 34.52 10.17 -35.07
N SER A 112 33.96 8.96 -34.87
CA SER A 112 32.51 8.78 -35.01
C SER A 112 31.75 9.43 -33.82
N GLY A 113 30.74 10.25 -34.14
CA GLY A 113 29.81 10.80 -33.17
C GLY A 113 28.63 9.89 -32.83
N VAL A 114 28.66 8.63 -33.26
CA VAL A 114 27.58 7.67 -33.03
C VAL A 114 27.52 7.29 -31.55
N THR A 115 26.35 7.41 -30.96
CA THR A 115 26.08 6.97 -29.60
C THR A 115 25.38 5.61 -29.63
N HIS A 116 25.88 4.64 -28.87
CA HIS A 116 25.25 3.33 -28.75
C HIS A 116 24.19 3.36 -27.66
N PRO A 117 22.92 2.98 -27.94
CA PRO A 117 21.82 3.08 -26.98
C PRO A 117 21.80 1.89 -26.00
N VAL A 118 22.92 1.61 -25.32
CA VAL A 118 23.10 0.45 -24.44
C VAL A 118 22.05 0.39 -23.33
N LEU A 119 21.70 1.55 -22.77
CA LEU A 119 20.71 1.62 -21.70
C LEU A 119 19.31 1.21 -22.20
N ALA A 120 18.89 1.73 -23.36
CA ALA A 120 17.60 1.39 -23.96
C ALA A 120 17.52 -0.10 -24.32
N GLU A 121 18.60 -0.65 -24.85
CA GLU A 121 18.70 -2.09 -25.17
C GLU A 121 18.58 -2.94 -23.88
N ALA A 122 19.32 -2.61 -22.83
CA ALA A 122 19.29 -3.35 -21.56
C ALA A 122 17.90 -3.30 -20.90
N VAL A 123 17.25 -2.14 -20.88
CA VAL A 123 15.90 -1.96 -20.31
C VAL A 123 14.86 -2.78 -21.07
N THR A 124 14.88 -2.72 -22.41
CA THR A 124 13.92 -3.48 -23.23
C THR A 124 14.14 -4.98 -23.18
N GLN A 125 15.39 -5.45 -23.09
CA GLN A 125 15.69 -6.86 -22.88
C GLN A 125 15.17 -7.36 -21.54
N PHE A 126 15.42 -6.60 -20.47
CA PHE A 126 14.90 -6.94 -19.13
C PHE A 126 13.38 -7.03 -19.15
N GLN A 127 12.70 -6.00 -19.68
CA GLN A 127 11.25 -5.96 -19.79
C GLN A 127 10.71 -7.17 -20.53
N ALA A 128 11.25 -7.49 -21.71
CA ALA A 128 10.78 -8.59 -22.53
C ALA A 128 10.95 -9.97 -21.88
N GLN A 129 12.05 -10.17 -21.14
CA GLN A 129 12.31 -11.43 -20.43
C GLN A 129 11.41 -11.55 -19.21
N ALA A 130 11.36 -10.51 -18.35
CA ALA A 130 10.58 -10.53 -17.13
C ALA A 130 9.08 -10.65 -17.41
N TYR A 131 8.57 -9.96 -18.45
CA TYR A 131 7.16 -10.02 -18.84
C TYR A 131 6.70 -11.45 -19.14
N ARG A 132 7.48 -12.21 -19.91
CA ARG A 132 7.13 -13.60 -20.27
C ARG A 132 7.11 -14.55 -19.07
N GLU A 133 7.97 -14.31 -18.09
CA GLU A 133 8.05 -15.15 -16.91
C GLU A 133 6.97 -14.82 -15.90
N LEU A 134 6.65 -13.52 -15.73
CA LEU A 134 5.66 -13.06 -14.76
C LEU A 134 4.21 -13.18 -15.26
N LEU A 135 4.00 -13.12 -16.57
CA LEU A 135 2.68 -13.22 -17.19
C LEU A 135 2.64 -14.32 -18.25
N PRO A 136 2.72 -15.61 -17.85
CA PRO A 136 2.62 -16.73 -18.78
C PRO A 136 1.20 -16.83 -19.37
N ALA A 137 1.07 -17.43 -20.55
CA ALA A 137 -0.21 -17.57 -21.28
C ALA A 137 -1.32 -18.26 -20.47
N GLY A 138 -0.98 -19.11 -19.50
CA GLY A 138 -1.94 -19.77 -18.60
C GLY A 138 -2.35 -18.93 -17.39
N GLY A 139 -1.88 -17.69 -17.29
CA GLY A 139 -2.08 -16.79 -16.14
C GLY A 139 -0.99 -16.92 -15.06
N PRO A 140 -0.81 -15.86 -14.26
CA PRO A 140 0.26 -15.79 -13.26
C PRO A 140 -0.03 -16.57 -11.97
N VAL A 141 -1.27 -16.96 -11.71
CA VAL A 141 -1.68 -17.60 -10.47
C VAL A 141 -1.59 -19.10 -10.56
N ARG A 142 -0.93 -19.71 -9.59
CA ARG A 142 -0.92 -21.15 -9.36
C ARG A 142 -1.40 -21.43 -7.95
N SER A 143 -2.29 -22.40 -7.81
CA SER A 143 -2.75 -22.85 -6.50
C SER A 143 -1.84 -23.94 -5.95
N GLN A 144 -1.60 -23.91 -4.63
CA GLN A 144 -0.88 -24.96 -3.93
C GLN A 144 -1.67 -25.35 -2.67
N ILE A 145 -1.90 -26.66 -2.50
CA ILE A 145 -2.59 -27.18 -1.34
C ILE A 145 -1.58 -27.30 -0.19
N VAL A 146 -1.89 -26.67 0.94
CA VAL A 146 -1.10 -26.78 2.15
C VAL A 146 -1.74 -27.84 3.05
N GLY A 147 -0.97 -28.86 3.46
CA GLY A 147 -1.41 -29.95 4.32
C GLY A 147 -1.79 -31.21 3.53
N LYS A 148 -2.77 -31.98 4.05
CA LYS A 148 -3.18 -33.26 3.44
C LYS A 148 -4.01 -33.00 2.17
N GLU A 149 -3.57 -33.58 1.07
CA GLU A 149 -4.28 -33.54 -0.21
C GLU A 149 -5.53 -34.42 -0.16
N ASP A 150 -6.60 -33.89 -0.74
CA ASP A 150 -7.88 -34.59 -0.95
C ASP A 150 -8.44 -34.16 -2.30
N THR A 151 -9.17 -35.05 -2.97
CA THR A 151 -9.76 -34.82 -4.29
C THR A 151 -10.65 -33.56 -4.30
N LEU A 152 -11.42 -33.33 -3.23
CA LEU A 152 -12.25 -32.14 -3.11
C LEU A 152 -11.42 -30.86 -3.03
N LYS A 153 -10.33 -30.88 -2.28
CA LYS A 153 -9.41 -29.74 -2.16
C LYS A 153 -8.70 -29.43 -3.49
N GLN A 154 -8.34 -30.47 -4.25
CA GLN A 154 -7.74 -30.29 -5.57
C GLN A 154 -8.71 -29.60 -6.52
N GLN A 155 -9.96 -30.04 -6.59
CA GLN A 155 -10.98 -29.39 -7.42
C GLN A 155 -11.30 -27.95 -6.98
N GLN A 156 -11.26 -27.69 -5.68
CA GLN A 156 -11.40 -26.31 -5.17
C GLN A 156 -10.21 -25.45 -5.53
N ALA A 157 -9.00 -25.96 -5.41
CA ALA A 157 -7.77 -25.26 -5.75
C ALA A 157 -7.71 -24.90 -7.24
N GLU A 158 -8.10 -25.82 -8.13
CA GLU A 158 -8.22 -25.58 -9.56
C GLU A 158 -9.24 -24.47 -9.88
N ARG A 159 -10.43 -24.52 -9.30
CA ARG A 159 -11.45 -23.46 -9.49
C ARG A 159 -10.99 -22.10 -9.00
N VAL A 160 -10.30 -22.06 -7.85
CA VAL A 160 -9.73 -20.81 -7.33
C VAL A 160 -8.66 -20.27 -8.26
N GLN A 161 -7.77 -21.13 -8.77
CA GLN A 161 -6.75 -20.75 -9.72
C GLN A 161 -7.35 -20.18 -11.01
N GLU A 162 -8.32 -20.86 -11.60
CA GLU A 162 -9.02 -20.42 -12.80
C GLU A 162 -9.73 -19.09 -12.59
N PHE A 163 -10.44 -18.94 -11.47
CA PHE A 163 -11.12 -17.71 -11.12
C PHE A 163 -10.16 -16.54 -10.92
N MET A 164 -9.05 -16.75 -10.19
CA MET A 164 -8.04 -15.71 -9.97
C MET A 164 -7.36 -15.29 -11.28
N ASN A 165 -7.03 -16.25 -12.14
CA ASN A 165 -6.46 -15.95 -13.45
C ASN A 165 -7.46 -15.20 -14.33
N TYR A 166 -8.75 -15.58 -14.32
CA TYR A 166 -9.79 -14.86 -15.02
C TYR A 166 -9.92 -13.41 -14.52
N GLN A 167 -9.87 -13.18 -13.19
CA GLN A 167 -9.91 -11.84 -12.62
C GLN A 167 -8.72 -10.99 -13.11
N ILE A 168 -7.52 -11.53 -13.08
CA ILE A 168 -6.29 -10.79 -13.43
C ILE A 168 -6.20 -10.54 -14.93
N MET A 169 -6.51 -11.54 -15.75
CA MET A 169 -6.27 -11.49 -17.20
C MET A 169 -7.43 -10.87 -18.00
N HIS A 170 -8.66 -10.88 -17.46
CA HIS A 170 -9.86 -10.48 -18.21
C HIS A 170 -10.69 -9.41 -17.52
N VAL A 171 -10.74 -9.38 -16.18
CA VAL A 171 -11.54 -8.39 -15.45
C VAL A 171 -10.73 -7.14 -15.15
N MET A 172 -9.46 -7.30 -14.79
CA MET A 172 -8.53 -6.19 -14.56
C MET A 172 -7.82 -5.81 -15.87
N GLU A 173 -8.53 -5.08 -16.76
CA GLU A 173 -7.99 -4.67 -18.07
C GLU A 173 -6.68 -3.87 -17.97
N GLU A 174 -6.49 -3.16 -16.86
CA GLU A 174 -5.28 -2.39 -16.58
C GLU A 174 -4.08 -3.22 -16.12
N TYR A 175 -4.28 -4.47 -15.70
CA TYR A 175 -3.22 -5.27 -15.07
C TYR A 175 -2.01 -5.48 -15.99
N ASP A 176 -2.27 -5.83 -17.23
CA ASP A 176 -1.25 -6.10 -18.25
C ASP A 176 -0.45 -4.84 -18.63
N PRO A 177 -1.06 -3.74 -19.12
CA PRO A 177 -0.32 -2.53 -19.47
C PRO A 177 0.39 -1.89 -18.27
N GLU A 178 -0.18 -1.94 -17.08
CA GLU A 178 0.45 -1.43 -15.86
C GLU A 178 1.64 -2.29 -15.40
N LEU A 179 1.59 -3.61 -15.65
CA LEU A 179 2.72 -4.50 -15.39
C LEU A 179 3.85 -4.23 -16.38
N ASP A 180 3.53 -4.06 -17.65
CA ASP A 180 4.50 -3.75 -18.71
C ASP A 180 5.25 -2.44 -18.41
N GLN A 181 4.54 -1.37 -18.04
CA GLN A 181 5.12 -0.12 -17.59
C GLN A 181 6.01 -0.30 -16.35
N MET A 182 5.56 -1.05 -15.37
CA MET A 182 6.34 -1.34 -14.17
C MET A 182 7.67 -2.00 -14.51
N LEU A 183 7.67 -2.99 -15.40
CA LEU A 183 8.87 -3.71 -15.81
C LEU A 183 9.83 -2.86 -16.64
N PHE A 184 9.32 -1.87 -17.35
CA PHE A 184 10.13 -0.90 -18.07
C PHE A 184 10.84 0.09 -17.12
N HIS A 185 10.13 0.58 -16.10
CA HIS A 185 10.68 1.55 -15.16
C HIS A 185 11.58 0.93 -14.08
N LEU A 186 11.35 -0.34 -13.73
CA LEU A 186 12.07 -1.03 -12.67
C LEU A 186 13.61 -1.01 -12.82
N PRO A 187 14.20 -1.35 -13.97
CA PRO A 187 15.65 -1.35 -14.13
C PRO A 187 16.28 0.05 -14.12
N LEU A 188 15.49 1.10 -14.41
CA LEU A 188 15.94 2.49 -14.38
C LEU A 188 15.91 3.09 -12.97
N ALA A 189 14.82 2.88 -12.26
CA ALA A 189 14.59 3.45 -10.94
C ALA A 189 15.20 2.61 -9.81
N GLY A 190 15.47 1.30 -10.06
CA GLY A 190 15.90 0.33 -9.07
C GLY A 190 14.76 -0.19 -8.19
N SER A 191 13.61 0.48 -8.17
CA SER A 191 12.39 0.09 -7.47
C SER A 191 11.14 0.48 -8.26
N ALA A 192 10.08 -0.29 -8.10
CA ALA A 192 8.78 -0.02 -8.70
C ALA A 192 7.69 -0.53 -7.75
N PHE A 193 6.56 0.15 -7.72
CA PHE A 193 5.50 -0.14 -6.77
C PHE A 193 4.20 -0.46 -7.49
N LYS A 194 3.38 -1.28 -6.86
CA LYS A 194 2.07 -1.63 -7.37
C LYS A 194 1.02 -1.39 -6.28
N LYS A 195 -0.01 -0.61 -6.60
CA LYS A 195 -1.12 -0.33 -5.70
C LYS A 195 -2.31 -1.17 -6.13
N VAL A 196 -2.74 -2.06 -5.24
CA VAL A 196 -3.93 -2.89 -5.43
C VAL A 196 -5.01 -2.44 -4.46
N TYR A 197 -6.20 -2.13 -4.98
CA TYR A 197 -7.32 -1.68 -4.19
C TYR A 197 -8.64 -2.02 -4.88
N PHE A 198 -9.73 -1.95 -4.13
CA PHE A 198 -11.07 -2.07 -4.70
C PHE A 198 -11.58 -0.67 -5.06
N ASP A 199 -11.90 -0.46 -6.33
CA ASP A 199 -12.47 0.81 -6.79
C ASP A 199 -13.99 0.73 -6.75
N THR A 200 -14.59 1.50 -5.85
CA THR A 200 -16.06 1.51 -5.64
C THR A 200 -16.82 2.10 -6.83
N ASN A 201 -16.19 2.99 -7.61
CA ASN A 201 -16.83 3.60 -8.77
C ASN A 201 -16.94 2.60 -9.93
N ILE A 202 -15.92 1.74 -10.08
CA ILE A 202 -15.86 0.73 -11.13
C ILE A 202 -16.46 -0.60 -10.64
N GLY A 203 -16.53 -0.80 -9.31
CA GLY A 203 -17.09 -2.01 -8.68
C GLY A 203 -16.21 -3.25 -8.79
N ARG A 204 -14.88 -3.09 -8.97
CA ARG A 204 -13.92 -4.21 -9.08
C ARG A 204 -12.57 -3.87 -8.45
N ALA A 205 -11.76 -4.91 -8.23
CA ALA A 205 -10.37 -4.74 -7.87
C ALA A 205 -9.57 -4.13 -9.03
N VAL A 206 -8.65 -3.24 -8.70
CA VAL A 206 -7.80 -2.49 -9.63
C VAL A 206 -6.35 -2.63 -9.18
N SER A 207 -5.45 -2.76 -10.14
CA SER A 207 -4.01 -2.87 -9.91
C SER A 207 -3.29 -1.83 -10.75
N LYS A 208 -2.72 -0.81 -10.10
CA LYS A 208 -2.04 0.30 -10.78
C LYS A 208 -0.55 0.31 -10.45
N PHE A 209 0.24 0.62 -11.45
CA PHE A 209 1.65 0.93 -11.28
C PHE A 209 1.81 2.31 -10.64
N VAL A 210 2.72 2.39 -9.69
CA VAL A 210 3.14 3.64 -9.06
C VAL A 210 4.64 3.80 -9.30
N PRO A 211 5.05 4.79 -10.08
CA PRO A 211 6.47 5.04 -10.32
C PRO A 211 7.17 5.48 -9.04
N ALA A 212 8.47 5.20 -8.97
CA ALA A 212 9.27 5.49 -7.78
C ALA A 212 9.36 6.98 -7.43
N ASP A 213 9.19 7.87 -8.41
CA ASP A 213 9.13 9.31 -8.21
C ASP A 213 7.85 9.79 -7.53
N ASP A 214 6.73 9.09 -7.72
CA ASP A 214 5.45 9.41 -7.09
C ASP A 214 5.27 8.76 -5.70
N LEU A 215 6.14 7.82 -5.30
CA LEU A 215 6.15 7.25 -3.96
C LEU A 215 7.37 7.74 -3.18
N VAL A 216 7.13 8.62 -2.21
CA VAL A 216 8.19 9.23 -1.39
C VAL A 216 8.25 8.54 -0.05
N VAL A 217 9.44 8.03 0.27
CA VAL A 217 9.80 7.41 1.54
C VAL A 217 11.14 7.99 2.01
N PRO A 218 11.46 7.96 3.31
CA PRO A 218 12.80 8.31 3.78
C PRO A 218 13.87 7.47 3.05
N TYR A 219 14.96 8.10 2.62
CA TYR A 219 15.99 7.42 1.80
C TYR A 219 16.65 6.22 2.49
N ASN A 220 16.65 6.21 3.81
CA ASN A 220 17.17 5.11 4.61
C ASN A 220 16.18 3.96 4.83
N ALA A 221 14.96 4.05 4.32
CA ALA A 221 13.96 3.00 4.45
C ALA A 221 14.38 1.75 3.66
N THR A 222 14.35 0.59 4.29
CA THR A 222 14.67 -0.70 3.67
C THR A 222 13.45 -1.38 3.07
N ASP A 223 12.28 -1.15 3.66
CA ASP A 223 10.99 -1.68 3.19
C ASP A 223 9.85 -0.70 3.55
N LEU A 224 8.68 -0.89 2.93
CA LEU A 224 7.53 -0.01 3.15
C LEU A 224 6.83 -0.25 4.49
N GLN A 225 6.98 -1.43 5.09
CA GLN A 225 6.31 -1.78 6.35
C GLN A 225 7.01 -1.20 7.56
N SER A 226 8.34 -1.16 7.52
CA SER A 226 9.18 -0.60 8.59
C SER A 226 9.45 0.90 8.40
N SER A 227 9.06 1.47 7.27
CA SER A 227 9.23 2.90 7.00
C SER A 227 8.39 3.76 7.93
N GLU A 228 8.97 4.81 8.48
CA GLU A 228 8.24 5.76 9.33
C GLU A 228 7.09 6.43 8.60
N ARG A 229 7.28 6.74 7.32
CA ARG A 229 6.31 7.42 6.46
C ARG A 229 6.37 6.85 5.04
N VAL A 230 5.20 6.76 4.43
CA VAL A 230 5.06 6.43 3.00
C VAL A 230 4.09 7.43 2.39
N THR A 231 4.58 8.29 1.52
CA THR A 231 3.78 9.31 0.87
C THR A 231 3.58 8.98 -0.60
N HIS A 232 2.34 8.83 -1.02
CA HIS A 232 1.98 8.65 -2.42
C HIS A 232 1.44 9.97 -2.99
N VAL A 233 2.15 10.53 -3.94
CA VAL A 233 1.79 11.78 -4.63
C VAL A 233 0.84 11.46 -5.78
N ILE A 234 -0.38 11.96 -5.72
CA ILE A 234 -1.39 11.75 -6.75
C ILE A 234 -1.81 13.12 -7.30
N ARG A 235 -1.67 13.30 -8.60
CA ARG A 235 -2.15 14.50 -9.27
C ARG A 235 -3.61 14.33 -9.65
N ARG A 236 -4.47 15.22 -9.14
CA ARG A 236 -5.91 15.23 -9.39
C ARG A 236 -6.37 16.57 -9.92
N SER A 237 -7.37 16.56 -10.77
CA SER A 237 -8.07 17.78 -11.16
C SER A 237 -9.01 18.24 -10.04
N GLU A 238 -9.34 19.55 -10.01
CA GLU A 238 -10.27 20.09 -9.01
C GLU A 238 -11.64 19.38 -9.03
N ASN A 239 -12.10 19.01 -10.23
CA ASN A 239 -13.37 18.28 -10.37
C ASN A 239 -13.33 16.87 -9.78
N GLU A 240 -12.17 16.20 -9.84
CA GLU A 240 -11.99 14.88 -9.21
C GLU A 240 -11.99 14.98 -7.69
N ILE A 241 -11.34 16.02 -7.14
CA ILE A 241 -11.32 16.25 -5.69
C ILE A 241 -12.73 16.55 -5.17
N LYS A 242 -13.53 17.33 -5.91
CA LYS A 242 -14.91 17.65 -5.53
C LYS A 242 -15.88 16.47 -5.60
N LYS A 243 -15.51 15.39 -6.31
CA LYS A 243 -16.31 14.16 -6.42
C LYS A 243 -15.94 13.08 -5.40
N MET A 244 -14.83 13.24 -4.70
CA MET A 244 -14.40 12.36 -3.61
C MET A 244 -15.11 12.71 -2.32
#